data_f0174d5348fc978fa738fe6690e8219f
#
_entry.id   f0174d5348fc978fa738fe6690e8219f
#
_cell.length_a   1.000
_cell.length_b   1.000
_cell.length_c   1.000
_cell.angle_alpha   90.00
_cell.angle_beta   90.00
_cell.angle_gamma   90.00
#
_symmetry.space_group_name_H-M   'P 1'
#
loop_
_entity.id
_entity.type
_entity.pdbx_description
1 polymer ?
#
loop_
_entity_poly.entity_id
_entity_poly.type
_entity_poly.pdbx_seq_one_letter_code
_entity_poly.pdbx_strand_id
1 'polypeptide(L)' 'MATKLDINSAAKSDLAALPVIGDAIADKIVAGRPYKTKRDLVTKKILTEKQYAKIKDKIIAKQ' A
#
# COMPACT_ATOMS: atom_id res chain seq x y z
N MET A 1 -9.96 15.71 7.54
CA MET A 1 -10.31 14.33 7.24
C MET A 1 -9.18 13.65 6.50
N ALA A 2 -8.85 12.46 6.92
CA ALA A 2 -7.77 11.74 6.25
C ALA A 2 -8.27 11.19 4.93
N THR A 3 -7.57 11.51 3.86
CA THR A 3 -7.85 10.95 2.54
C THR A 3 -7.07 9.65 2.42
N LYS A 4 -7.75 8.59 2.02
CA LYS A 4 -7.09 7.31 1.82
C LYS A 4 -6.24 7.37 0.56
N LEU A 5 -5.09 6.71 0.58
CA LEU A 5 -4.22 6.61 -0.57
C LEU A 5 -4.65 5.45 -1.46
N ASP A 6 -4.75 5.73 -2.76
CA ASP A 6 -5.01 4.68 -3.74
C ASP A 6 -3.69 4.02 -4.12
N ILE A 7 -3.48 2.79 -3.70
CA ILE A 7 -2.22 2.08 -3.93
C ILE A 7 -1.92 1.86 -5.41
N ASN A 8 -2.89 2.02 -6.28
CA ASN A 8 -2.69 1.87 -7.72
C ASN A 8 -2.22 3.16 -8.39
N SER A 9 -2.36 4.31 -7.73
CA SER A 9 -2.00 5.59 -8.33
C SER A 9 -1.19 6.50 -7.43
N ALA A 10 -1.07 6.19 -6.14
CA ALA A 10 -0.32 7.03 -5.22
C ALA A 10 1.16 7.10 -5.59
N ALA A 11 1.78 8.24 -5.34
CA ALA A 11 3.21 8.38 -5.54
C ALA A 11 3.99 7.56 -4.52
N LYS A 12 5.19 7.12 -4.89
CA LYS A 12 6.05 6.36 -4.00
C LYS A 12 6.27 7.12 -2.67
N SER A 13 6.48 8.42 -2.73
CA SER A 13 6.73 9.21 -1.52
C SER A 13 5.53 9.19 -0.57
N ASP A 14 4.32 9.19 -1.11
CA ASP A 14 3.13 9.11 -0.28
C ASP A 14 3.01 7.74 0.39
N LEU A 15 3.31 6.69 -0.34
CA LEU A 15 3.29 5.33 0.20
C LEU A 15 4.39 5.16 1.25
N ALA A 16 5.57 5.68 1.00
CA ALA A 16 6.68 5.59 1.95
C ALA A 16 6.40 6.32 3.26
N ALA A 17 5.53 7.32 3.24
CA ALA A 17 5.15 8.06 4.44
C ALA A 17 4.19 7.28 5.34
N LEU A 18 3.60 6.20 4.85
CA LEU A 18 2.71 5.37 5.66
C LEU A 18 3.50 4.66 6.77
N PRO A 19 2.88 4.46 7.95
CA PRO A 19 3.54 3.69 9.01
C PRO A 19 3.95 2.31 8.49
N VAL A 20 5.09 1.83 8.92
CA VAL A 20 5.68 0.51 8.64
C VAL A 20 6.02 0.25 7.16
N ILE A 21 5.83 1.22 6.27
CA ILE A 21 6.11 1.01 4.85
C ILE A 21 7.56 1.34 4.50
N GLY A 22 7.97 2.60 4.58
CA GLY A 22 9.31 2.99 4.18
C GLY A 22 9.55 2.87 2.68
N ASP A 23 10.76 3.28 2.24
CA ASP A 23 11.07 3.34 0.81
C ASP A 23 11.10 1.97 0.13
N ALA A 24 11.67 0.97 0.77
CA ALA A 24 11.81 -0.35 0.16
C ALA A 24 10.46 -0.98 -0.14
N ILE A 25 9.53 -0.91 0.80
CA ILE A 25 8.20 -1.48 0.59
C ILE A 25 7.40 -0.63 -0.40
N ALA A 26 7.55 0.69 -0.34
CA ALA A 26 6.90 1.57 -1.31
C ALA A 26 7.32 1.23 -2.73
N ASP A 27 8.61 0.95 -2.95
CA ASP A 27 9.10 0.51 -4.26
C ASP A 27 8.40 -0.77 -4.72
N LYS A 28 8.23 -1.73 -3.81
CA LYS A 28 7.56 -2.98 -4.14
C LYS A 28 6.09 -2.77 -4.47
N ILE A 29 5.43 -1.86 -3.76
CA ILE A 29 4.03 -1.55 -4.03
C ILE A 29 3.90 -0.95 -5.43
N VAL A 30 4.75 -0.01 -5.77
CA VAL A 30 4.73 0.60 -7.10
C VAL A 30 5.02 -0.42 -8.19
N ALA A 31 6.00 -1.29 -7.98
CA ALA A 31 6.40 -2.28 -8.98
C ALA A 31 5.33 -3.35 -9.21
N GLY A 32 4.51 -3.64 -8.21
CA GLY A 32 3.50 -4.71 -8.32
C GLY A 32 2.13 -4.27 -8.82
N ARG A 33 1.98 -3.00 -9.17
CA ARG A 33 0.69 -2.47 -9.67
C ARG A 33 0.30 -3.11 -11.00
N PRO A 34 -1.01 -3.19 -11.28
CA PRO A 34 -2.15 -2.76 -10.46
C PRO A 34 -2.60 -3.83 -9.47
N TYR A 35 -3.35 -3.42 -8.46
CA TYR A 35 -3.93 -4.31 -7.47
C TYR A 35 -5.45 -4.30 -7.59
N LYS A 36 -6.06 -5.48 -7.56
CA LYS A 36 -7.52 -5.60 -7.59
C LYS A 36 -8.14 -5.15 -6.27
N THR A 37 -7.48 -5.50 -5.17
CA THR A 37 -7.89 -5.11 -3.83
C THR A 37 -6.66 -4.72 -3.04
N LYS A 38 -6.86 -3.95 -1.96
CA LYS A 38 -5.73 -3.59 -1.10
C LYS A 38 -5.12 -4.82 -0.42
N ARG A 39 -5.91 -5.88 -0.22
CA ARG A 39 -5.41 -7.11 0.37
C ARG A 39 -4.41 -7.84 -0.54
N ASP A 40 -4.36 -7.50 -1.81
CA ASP A 40 -3.35 -8.06 -2.72
C ASP A 40 -1.93 -7.77 -2.23
N LEU A 41 -1.73 -6.71 -1.44
CA LEU A 41 -0.43 -6.44 -0.84
C LEU A 41 0.03 -7.60 0.04
N VAL A 42 -0.89 -8.24 0.74
CA VAL A 42 -0.60 -9.41 1.57
C VAL A 42 -0.46 -10.65 0.68
N THR A 43 -1.39 -10.83 -0.26
CA THR A 43 -1.39 -11.98 -1.15
C THR A 43 -0.12 -12.07 -1.97
N LYS A 44 0.38 -10.94 -2.45
CA LYS A 44 1.62 -10.87 -3.22
C LYS A 44 2.86 -10.84 -2.34
N LYS A 45 2.68 -10.97 -1.03
CA LYS A 45 3.77 -10.99 -0.03
C LYS A 45 4.60 -9.71 0.00
N ILE A 46 3.97 -8.60 -0.37
CA ILE A 46 4.61 -7.29 -0.26
C ILE A 46 4.60 -6.83 1.20
N LEU A 47 3.47 -7.09 1.89
CA LEU A 47 3.30 -6.79 3.30
C LEU A 47 2.98 -8.05 4.07
N THR A 48 3.38 -8.09 5.35
CA THR A 48 2.86 -9.09 6.28
C THR A 48 1.45 -8.67 6.70
N GLU A 49 0.69 -9.60 7.28
CA GLU A 49 -0.64 -9.27 7.77
C GLU A 49 -0.59 -8.22 8.87
N LYS A 50 0.44 -8.23 9.71
CA LYS A 50 0.62 -7.23 10.75
C LYS A 50 0.82 -5.84 10.16
N GLN A 51 1.66 -5.74 9.13
CA GLN A 51 1.91 -4.46 8.45
C GLN A 51 0.64 -3.97 7.77
N TYR A 52 -0.05 -4.87 7.08
CA TYR A 52 -1.29 -4.53 6.41
C TYR A 52 -2.34 -4.00 7.41
N ALA A 53 -2.48 -4.69 8.55
CA ALA A 53 -3.45 -4.27 9.56
C ALA A 53 -3.21 -2.85 10.06
N LYS A 54 -1.96 -2.39 10.06
CA LYS A 54 -1.63 -1.03 10.51
C LYS A 54 -2.00 0.04 9.51
N ILE A 55 -2.10 -0.30 8.23
CA ILE A 55 -2.35 0.69 7.19
C ILE A 55 -3.64 0.47 6.41
N LYS A 56 -4.33 -0.65 6.61
CA LYS A 56 -5.51 -0.99 5.81
C LYS A 56 -6.58 0.10 5.79
N ASP A 57 -6.69 0.85 6.89
CA ASP A 57 -7.66 1.93 6.99
C ASP A 57 -7.19 3.22 6.33
N LYS A 58 -5.94 3.26 5.88
CA LYS A 58 -5.34 4.44 5.27
C LYS A 58 -5.17 4.30 3.76
N ILE A 59 -5.49 3.14 3.21
CA ILE A 59 -5.30 2.84 1.79
C ILE A 59 -6.57 2.28 1.16
N ILE A 60 -6.65 2.45 -0.15
CA ILE A 60 -7.70 1.83 -0.99
C ILE A 60 -7.03 1.30 -2.25
N ALA A 61 -7.73 0.45 -2.98
CA ALA A 61 -7.29 -0.02 -4.28
C ALA A 61 -8.40 0.23 -5.29
N LYS A 62 -8.22 1.27 -6.09
CA LYS A 62 -9.13 1.56 -7.20
C LYS A 62 -8.59 0.97 -8.48
N GLN A 63 -9.47 0.41 -9.26
CA GLN A 63 -9.12 -0.09 -10.58
C GLN A 63 -9.52 0.89 -11.66
#